data_d4deeb49336cddab05228dfef9fd85fc
#
_entry.id   d4deeb49336cddab05228dfef9fd85fc
#
_cell.length_a   1.000
_cell.length_b   1.000
_cell.length_c   1.000
_cell.angle_alpha   90.00
_cell.angle_beta   90.00
_cell.angle_gamma   90.00
#
_symmetry.space_group_name_H-M   'P 1'
#
loop_
_entity.id
_entity.type
_entity.pdbx_description
1 polymer ?
#
loop_
_entity_poly.entity_id
_entity_poly.type
_entity_poly.pdbx_seq_one_letter_code
_entity_poly.pdbx_strand_id
1 'polypeptide(L)'
;MSFRVTIACTRAQGEAVADGDDLLTDAVLVADEPDPAKPDDWLIHAYFEHAPTSDELSTLRGLGSGIPRIEELGEADWVTMSQAGLQPIRAGRFYVHTPMYRSVPPGTIPFEIDASLAFGTGQHATTSGCLEAMDKLEREGARFTNVADIGTGTGLLAFAALALWSEAKCVATDIDDIAIEVARDNAAVNKVKLGHGSSELLLAVADGMDSPLLAARAPFDLIVANILAGPLIELAPAFAKALSPGGTIILGGLLDSQADAVIAAHEQRGLSLCDRGSGEWQILVLTS
;
A
#
# COMPACT_ATOMS: atom_id res chain seq x y z
N MET A 1 -17.71 14.64 14.76
CA MET A 1 -17.40 15.98 14.18
C MET A 1 -15.93 16.20 14.39
N SER A 2 -15.18 16.27 13.32
CA SER A 2 -13.72 16.43 13.37
C SER A 2 -13.35 17.89 13.11
N PHE A 3 -12.22 18.32 13.62
CA PHE A 3 -11.72 19.69 13.49
C PHE A 3 -10.28 19.68 13.02
N ARG A 4 -9.94 20.62 12.14
CA ARG A 4 -8.55 20.91 11.77
C ARG A 4 -8.13 22.25 12.33
N VAL A 5 -6.98 22.26 12.99
CA VAL A 5 -6.32 23.50 13.39
C VAL A 5 -5.04 23.65 12.59
N THR A 6 -4.92 24.74 11.83
CA THR A 6 -3.75 25.02 11.01
C THR A 6 -2.98 26.19 11.62
N ILE A 7 -1.67 26.05 11.76
CA ILE A 7 -0.78 27.11 12.20
C ILE A 7 0.47 27.18 11.31
N ALA A 8 0.91 28.40 10.96
CA ALA A 8 2.15 28.59 10.23
C ALA A 8 3.36 28.24 11.09
N CYS A 9 4.39 27.64 10.48
CA CYS A 9 5.63 27.33 11.16
C CYS A 9 6.83 27.47 10.21
N THR A 10 8.02 27.40 10.78
CA THR A 10 9.25 27.26 9.99
C THR A 10 9.47 25.80 9.65
N ARG A 11 10.31 25.52 8.64
CA ARG A 11 10.74 24.17 8.28
C ARG A 11 11.25 23.38 9.50
N ALA A 12 12.14 23.98 10.30
CA ALA A 12 12.70 23.33 11.47
C ALA A 12 11.64 22.95 12.53
N GLN A 13 10.59 23.78 12.67
CA GLN A 13 9.45 23.47 13.57
C GLN A 13 8.58 22.35 12.99
N GLY A 14 8.35 22.32 11.67
CA GLY A 14 7.61 21.27 11.00
C GLY A 14 8.32 19.93 11.08
N GLU A 15 9.63 19.89 10.80
CA GLU A 15 10.46 18.69 10.95
C GLU A 15 10.45 18.17 12.39
N ALA A 16 10.54 19.06 13.39
CA ALA A 16 10.48 18.65 14.80
C ALA A 16 9.13 18.07 15.23
N VAL A 17 8.03 18.49 14.58
CA VAL A 17 6.69 17.89 14.78
C VAL A 17 6.59 16.52 14.13
N ALA A 18 7.18 16.34 12.96
CA ALA A 18 7.18 15.06 12.25
C ALA A 18 8.02 14.00 12.97
N ASP A 19 9.08 14.40 13.69
CA ASP A 19 9.99 13.52 14.44
C ASP A 19 9.56 13.32 15.91
N GLY A 20 8.57 14.06 16.40
CA GLY A 20 8.17 14.08 17.81
C GLY A 20 6.95 13.21 18.09
N ASP A 21 7.14 12.18 18.92
CA ASP A 21 6.06 11.39 19.49
C ASP A 21 5.27 12.21 20.54
N ASP A 22 3.93 12.20 20.46
CA ASP A 22 2.97 12.59 21.50
C ASP A 22 3.00 14.04 22.03
N LEU A 23 3.20 15.03 21.15
CA LEU A 23 3.07 16.45 21.52
C LEU A 23 1.63 16.85 21.92
N LEU A 24 0.63 16.15 21.40
CA LEU A 24 -0.80 16.25 21.76
C LEU A 24 -1.41 14.85 21.73
N THR A 25 -1.86 14.36 22.89
CA THR A 25 -2.36 12.98 23.05
C THR A 25 -3.65 12.69 22.27
N ASP A 26 -4.45 13.72 21.99
CA ASP A 26 -5.77 13.59 21.39
C ASP A 26 -5.86 14.22 19.98
N ALA A 27 -4.70 14.42 19.32
CA ALA A 27 -4.65 14.98 17.97
C ALA A 27 -3.56 14.31 17.11
N VAL A 28 -3.87 14.13 15.83
CA VAL A 28 -2.87 13.76 14.82
C VAL A 28 -2.23 15.03 14.28
N LEU A 29 -0.90 15.13 14.40
CA LEU A 29 -0.12 16.26 13.90
C LEU A 29 0.51 15.90 12.55
N VAL A 30 0.39 16.81 11.58
CA VAL A 30 1.01 16.68 10.25
C VAL A 30 1.70 18.00 9.92
N ALA A 31 2.94 17.94 9.45
CA ALA A 31 3.64 19.10 8.90
C ALA A 31 3.61 19.04 7.37
N ASP A 32 3.38 20.20 6.73
CA ASP A 32 3.21 20.32 5.28
C ASP A 32 4.01 21.53 4.74
N GLU A 33 4.59 21.34 3.53
CA GLU A 33 5.25 22.39 2.75
C GLU A 33 4.32 22.81 1.59
N PRO A 34 3.48 23.84 1.78
CA PRO A 34 2.44 24.20 0.82
C PRO A 34 2.96 24.83 -0.47
N ASP A 35 4.17 25.36 -0.48
CA ASP A 35 4.78 26.03 -1.64
C ASP A 35 6.29 25.71 -1.74
N PRO A 36 6.70 24.79 -2.64
CA PRO A 36 8.12 24.45 -2.83
C PRO A 36 9.02 25.64 -3.22
N ALA A 37 8.42 26.74 -3.69
CA ALA A 37 9.17 27.99 -3.96
C ALA A 37 9.49 28.79 -2.70
N LYS A 38 8.92 28.36 -1.55
CA LYS A 38 9.11 29.00 -0.25
C LYS A 38 9.46 27.95 0.82
N PRO A 39 10.67 27.41 0.78
CA PRO A 39 11.08 26.26 1.59
C PRO A 39 11.06 26.49 3.11
N ASP A 40 10.91 27.74 3.57
CA ASP A 40 10.82 28.09 4.99
C ASP A 40 9.39 28.35 5.47
N ASP A 41 8.40 28.42 4.55
CA ASP A 41 6.99 28.64 4.87
C ASP A 41 6.26 27.29 5.00
N TRP A 42 6.26 26.72 6.19
CA TRP A 42 5.59 25.46 6.50
C TRP A 42 4.32 25.68 7.29
N LEU A 43 3.45 24.65 7.30
CA LEU A 43 2.23 24.59 8.09
C LEU A 43 2.24 23.37 9.00
N ILE A 44 1.74 23.53 10.22
CA ILE A 44 1.36 22.42 11.09
C ILE A 44 -0.16 22.31 11.06
N HIS A 45 -0.69 21.12 10.78
CA HIS A 45 -2.08 20.78 10.87
C HIS A 45 -2.28 19.83 12.05
N ALA A 46 -3.16 20.17 12.97
CA ALA A 46 -3.59 19.31 14.05
C ALA A 46 -5.06 18.88 13.81
N TYR A 47 -5.32 17.60 13.84
CA TYR A 47 -6.63 17.01 13.59
C TYR A 47 -7.19 16.42 14.87
N PHE A 48 -8.38 16.85 15.25
CA PHE A 48 -9.09 16.46 16.46
C PHE A 48 -10.41 15.79 16.13
N GLU A 49 -10.81 14.77 16.89
CA GLU A 49 -12.15 14.16 16.81
C GLU A 49 -13.22 14.98 17.57
N HIS A 50 -12.80 16.03 18.27
CA HIS A 50 -13.63 16.93 19.06
C HIS A 50 -13.24 18.40 18.81
N ALA A 51 -14.06 19.34 19.28
CA ALA A 51 -13.72 20.74 19.21
C ALA A 51 -12.47 21.02 20.08
N PRO A 52 -11.40 21.63 19.52
CA PRO A 52 -10.14 21.82 20.22
C PRO A 52 -10.33 22.71 21.43
N THR A 53 -9.76 22.31 22.56
CA THR A 53 -9.80 23.02 23.82
C THR A 53 -8.81 24.21 23.83
N SER A 54 -8.97 25.10 24.81
CA SER A 54 -8.05 26.25 24.98
C SER A 54 -6.60 25.80 25.26
N ASP A 55 -6.41 24.68 25.96
CA ASP A 55 -5.10 24.15 26.32
C ASP A 55 -4.40 23.54 25.09
N GLU A 56 -5.14 22.79 24.26
CA GLU A 56 -4.65 22.24 22.99
C GLU A 56 -4.25 23.37 22.01
N LEU A 57 -5.10 24.39 21.90
CA LEU A 57 -4.77 25.58 21.09
C LEU A 57 -3.55 26.34 21.62
N SER A 58 -3.36 26.35 22.94
CA SER A 58 -2.17 26.96 23.56
C SER A 58 -0.91 26.15 23.24
N THR A 59 -0.99 24.84 23.28
CA THR A 59 0.11 23.94 22.91
C THR A 59 0.49 24.14 21.44
N LEU A 60 -0.48 24.14 20.55
CA LEU A 60 -0.24 24.40 19.11
C LEU A 60 0.41 25.75 18.83
N ARG A 61 0.04 26.79 19.58
CA ARG A 61 0.70 28.11 19.47
C ARG A 61 2.18 28.06 19.87
N GLY A 62 2.55 27.13 20.73
CA GLY A 62 3.95 26.88 21.10
C GLY A 62 4.77 26.16 20.02
N LEU A 63 4.10 25.42 19.15
CA LEU A 63 4.75 24.66 18.08
C LEU A 63 4.97 25.48 16.79
N GLY A 64 4.18 26.54 16.58
CA GLY A 64 4.23 27.33 15.37
C GLY A 64 4.25 28.83 15.62
N SER A 65 3.93 29.59 14.60
CA SER A 65 3.87 31.06 14.64
C SER A 65 2.53 31.55 14.09
N GLY A 66 1.95 32.55 14.74
CA GLY A 66 0.71 33.19 14.29
C GLY A 66 -0.54 32.71 15.03
N ILE A 67 -1.70 32.97 14.44
CA ILE A 67 -3.00 32.66 15.02
C ILE A 67 -3.48 31.33 14.43
N PRO A 68 -3.77 30.31 15.25
CA PRO A 68 -4.34 29.05 14.75
C PRO A 68 -5.67 29.30 14.04
N ARG A 69 -5.82 28.75 12.84
CA ARG A 69 -7.07 28.73 12.10
C ARG A 69 -7.80 27.42 12.37
N ILE A 70 -9.01 27.52 12.88
CA ILE A 70 -9.85 26.38 13.21
C ILE A 70 -10.90 26.19 12.12
N GLU A 71 -11.03 24.99 11.61
CA GLU A 71 -12.04 24.59 10.63
C GLU A 71 -12.76 23.34 11.14
N GLU A 72 -14.09 23.35 11.11
CA GLU A 72 -14.89 22.16 11.34
C GLU A 72 -14.91 21.33 10.06
N LEU A 73 -14.56 20.05 10.17
CA LEU A 73 -14.51 19.11 9.04
C LEU A 73 -15.75 18.23 9.06
N GLY A 74 -16.49 18.16 7.95
CA GLY A 74 -17.51 17.13 7.74
C GLY A 74 -16.88 15.74 7.56
N GLU A 75 -17.63 14.66 7.81
CA GLU A 75 -17.11 13.29 7.61
C GLU A 75 -16.58 13.04 6.18
N ALA A 76 -17.16 13.70 5.17
CA ALA A 76 -16.70 13.63 3.78
C ALA A 76 -15.39 14.42 3.51
N ASP A 77 -15.10 15.44 4.32
CA ASP A 77 -13.94 16.32 4.08
C ASP A 77 -12.63 15.67 4.55
N TRP A 78 -12.70 14.84 5.58
CA TRP A 78 -11.54 14.14 6.14
C TRP A 78 -10.90 13.17 5.13
N VAL A 79 -11.71 12.35 4.47
CA VAL A 79 -11.27 11.44 3.39
C VAL A 79 -10.73 12.23 2.20
N THR A 80 -11.46 13.27 1.77
CA THR A 80 -11.05 14.11 0.63
C THR A 80 -9.73 14.82 0.88
N MET A 81 -9.48 15.27 2.09
CA MET A 81 -8.28 16.03 2.44
C MET A 81 -7.05 15.15 2.67
N SER A 82 -7.20 13.95 3.23
CA SER A 82 -6.11 12.98 3.31
C SER A 82 -5.66 12.50 1.93
N GLN A 83 -6.53 12.58 0.93
CA GLN A 83 -6.26 12.20 -0.46
C GLN A 83 -5.72 13.36 -1.33
N ALA A 84 -5.94 14.61 -0.94
CA ALA A 84 -5.59 15.79 -1.74
C ALA A 84 -4.08 15.97 -1.98
N GLY A 85 -3.23 15.38 -1.13
CA GLY A 85 -1.77 15.38 -1.25
C GLY A 85 -1.18 14.17 -1.98
N LEU A 86 -1.97 13.11 -2.21
CA LEU A 86 -1.45 11.88 -2.79
C LEU A 86 -1.35 11.98 -4.30
N GLN A 87 -0.13 12.05 -4.80
CA GLN A 87 0.13 12.05 -6.25
C GLN A 87 -0.14 10.67 -6.85
N PRO A 88 -0.66 10.58 -8.09
CA PRO A 88 -0.83 9.30 -8.76
C PRO A 88 0.51 8.57 -8.92
N ILE A 89 0.47 7.26 -8.73
CA ILE A 89 1.63 6.37 -8.91
C ILE A 89 1.65 5.90 -10.36
N ARG A 90 2.82 5.99 -10.99
CA ARG A 90 3.08 5.39 -12.29
C ARG A 90 4.15 4.32 -12.15
N ALA A 91 3.75 3.06 -12.33
CA ALA A 91 4.60 1.88 -12.19
C ALA A 91 4.47 0.99 -13.44
N GLY A 92 5.47 0.97 -14.30
CA GLY A 92 5.37 0.32 -15.60
C GLY A 92 4.19 0.87 -16.43
N ARG A 93 3.28 -0.03 -16.85
CA ARG A 93 2.03 0.36 -17.52
C ARG A 93 0.90 0.77 -16.58
N PHE A 94 1.05 0.58 -15.28
CA PHE A 94 0.01 0.89 -14.32
C PHE A 94 -0.02 2.39 -13.97
N TYR A 95 -1.23 2.89 -13.75
CA TYR A 95 -1.51 4.23 -13.28
C TYR A 95 -2.51 4.14 -12.12
N VAL A 96 -2.00 4.25 -10.90
CA VAL A 96 -2.81 4.16 -9.67
C VAL A 96 -3.10 5.56 -9.18
N HIS A 97 -4.37 5.88 -9.00
CA HIS A 97 -4.80 7.21 -8.63
C HIS A 97 -5.98 7.17 -7.65
N THR A 98 -6.15 8.26 -6.92
CA THR A 98 -7.34 8.49 -6.10
C THR A 98 -8.50 9.02 -6.95
N PRO A 99 -9.75 9.02 -6.44
CA PRO A 99 -10.92 9.58 -7.15
C PRO A 99 -10.78 11.04 -7.61
N MET A 100 -9.83 11.78 -7.03
CA MET A 100 -9.57 13.19 -7.38
C MET A 100 -8.91 13.35 -8.75
N TYR A 101 -8.18 12.34 -9.23
CA TYR A 101 -7.48 12.38 -10.51
C TYR A 101 -8.31 11.76 -11.61
N ARG A 102 -9.08 12.59 -12.33
CA ARG A 102 -9.99 12.13 -13.39
C ARG A 102 -9.32 11.93 -14.74
N SER A 103 -8.07 12.40 -14.91
CA SER A 103 -7.35 12.30 -16.18
C SER A 103 -6.38 11.12 -16.14
N VAL A 104 -6.69 10.09 -16.90
CA VAL A 104 -5.85 8.89 -17.07
C VAL A 104 -4.93 9.06 -18.26
N PRO A 105 -3.61 8.89 -18.13
CA PRO A 105 -2.68 8.97 -19.24
C PRO A 105 -2.96 7.88 -20.29
N PRO A 106 -2.91 8.21 -21.59
CA PRO A 106 -3.13 7.22 -22.65
C PRO A 106 -2.13 6.06 -22.58
N GLY A 107 -2.62 4.85 -22.85
CA GLY A 107 -1.78 3.64 -22.89
C GLY A 107 -1.39 3.07 -21.52
N THR A 108 -2.01 3.55 -20.45
CA THR A 108 -1.85 3.00 -19.11
C THR A 108 -3.01 2.09 -18.71
N ILE A 109 -2.77 1.23 -17.74
CA ILE A 109 -3.78 0.41 -17.05
C ILE A 109 -4.14 1.16 -15.75
N PRO A 110 -5.29 1.83 -15.69
CA PRO A 110 -5.65 2.63 -14.54
C PRO A 110 -6.28 1.79 -13.43
N PHE A 111 -5.97 2.14 -12.20
CA PHE A 111 -6.70 1.71 -11.00
C PHE A 111 -7.03 2.91 -10.14
N GLU A 112 -8.31 3.08 -9.84
CA GLU A 112 -8.78 4.03 -8.83
C GLU A 112 -8.80 3.33 -7.48
N ILE A 113 -7.96 3.77 -6.57
CA ILE A 113 -7.83 3.21 -5.22
C ILE A 113 -8.12 4.30 -4.21
N ASP A 114 -9.04 4.02 -3.31
CA ASP A 114 -9.25 4.89 -2.16
C ASP A 114 -8.07 4.72 -1.18
N ALA A 115 -7.30 5.80 -1.03
CA ALA A 115 -6.07 5.82 -0.26
C ALA A 115 -6.29 6.06 1.25
N SER A 116 -7.54 6.21 1.70
CA SER A 116 -7.85 6.64 3.07
C SER A 116 -7.39 5.66 4.16
N LEU A 117 -7.10 4.39 3.81
CA LEU A 117 -6.71 3.35 4.77
C LEU A 117 -5.47 2.53 4.38
N ALA A 118 -4.88 2.74 3.19
CA ALA A 118 -3.91 1.78 2.65
C ALA A 118 -2.58 2.37 2.13
N PHE A 119 -2.41 3.68 2.07
CA PHE A 119 -1.19 4.30 1.58
C PHE A 119 -0.46 5.06 2.70
N GLY A 120 0.27 4.33 3.54
CA GLY A 120 1.30 4.94 4.41
C GLY A 120 2.52 5.35 3.57
N THR A 121 3.22 6.41 3.98
CA THR A 121 4.30 7.08 3.24
C THR A 121 5.51 6.21 2.86
N GLY A 122 5.64 4.98 3.39
CA GLY A 122 6.69 4.02 3.01
C GLY A 122 6.24 2.90 2.07
N GLN A 123 4.93 2.70 1.90
CA GLN A 123 4.38 1.58 1.13
C GLN A 123 4.28 1.84 -0.38
N HIS A 124 4.34 3.10 -0.82
CA HIS A 124 4.26 3.45 -2.25
C HIS A 124 5.42 2.87 -3.07
N ALA A 125 6.64 2.90 -2.57
CA ALA A 125 7.81 2.39 -3.28
C ALA A 125 7.74 0.87 -3.47
N THR A 126 7.32 0.11 -2.45
CA THR A 126 7.22 -1.35 -2.54
C THR A 126 6.07 -1.79 -3.43
N THR A 127 4.92 -1.13 -3.33
CA THR A 127 3.78 -1.41 -4.21
C THR A 127 4.11 -1.11 -5.67
N SER A 128 4.74 0.04 -5.94
CA SER A 128 5.21 0.38 -7.30
C SER A 128 6.18 -0.64 -7.84
N GLY A 129 7.14 -1.07 -7.03
CA GLY A 129 8.12 -2.08 -7.43
C GLY A 129 7.50 -3.45 -7.71
N CYS A 130 6.49 -3.89 -6.91
CA CYS A 130 5.75 -5.12 -7.22
C CYS A 130 5.00 -5.01 -8.55
N LEU A 131 4.33 -3.87 -8.81
CA LEU A 131 3.65 -3.62 -10.08
C LEU A 131 4.62 -3.64 -11.27
N GLU A 132 5.80 -3.01 -11.13
CA GLU A 132 6.85 -3.01 -12.15
C GLU A 132 7.40 -4.42 -12.40
N ALA A 133 7.64 -5.21 -11.35
CA ALA A 133 8.08 -6.59 -11.47
C ALA A 133 7.04 -7.45 -12.22
N MET A 134 5.76 -7.29 -11.91
CA MET A 134 4.68 -7.99 -12.62
C MET A 134 4.60 -7.57 -14.09
N ASP A 135 4.68 -6.27 -14.38
CA ASP A 135 4.68 -5.74 -15.75
C ASP A 135 5.88 -6.25 -16.57
N LYS A 136 7.06 -6.32 -15.95
CA LYS A 136 8.27 -6.87 -16.54
C LYS A 136 8.10 -8.35 -16.89
N LEU A 137 7.64 -9.17 -15.94
CA LEU A 137 7.40 -10.61 -16.16
C LEU A 137 6.43 -10.86 -17.31
N GLU A 138 5.33 -10.12 -17.41
CA GLU A 138 4.39 -10.26 -18.51
C GLU A 138 5.00 -9.87 -19.85
N ARG A 139 5.78 -8.80 -19.92
CA ARG A 139 6.50 -8.38 -21.13
C ARG A 139 7.57 -9.38 -21.57
N GLU A 140 8.20 -10.05 -20.63
CA GLU A 140 9.18 -11.13 -20.87
C GLU A 140 8.50 -12.44 -21.28
N GLY A 141 7.18 -12.48 -21.32
CA GLY A 141 6.38 -13.59 -21.82
C GLY A 141 5.89 -14.55 -20.74
N ALA A 142 6.08 -14.25 -19.44
CA ALA A 142 5.50 -15.06 -18.37
C ALA A 142 3.98 -15.12 -18.48
N ARG A 143 3.41 -16.29 -18.18
CA ARG A 143 1.95 -16.52 -18.19
C ARG A 143 1.58 -17.24 -16.92
N PHE A 144 0.67 -16.63 -16.16
CA PHE A 144 0.17 -17.17 -14.91
C PHE A 144 -1.33 -17.41 -15.01
N THR A 145 -1.80 -18.49 -14.44
CA THR A 145 -3.20 -18.95 -14.49
C THR A 145 -3.84 -19.12 -13.12
N ASN A 146 -3.02 -19.27 -12.09
CA ASN A 146 -3.47 -19.44 -10.71
C ASN A 146 -2.60 -18.60 -9.76
N VAL A 147 -3.13 -17.46 -9.37
CA VAL A 147 -2.42 -16.40 -8.64
C VAL A 147 -2.92 -16.31 -7.21
N ALA A 148 -1.99 -16.12 -6.26
CA ALA A 148 -2.30 -15.74 -4.88
C ALA A 148 -1.67 -14.39 -4.54
N ASP A 149 -2.42 -13.51 -3.89
CA ASP A 149 -1.97 -12.24 -3.32
C ASP A 149 -2.17 -12.31 -1.79
N ILE A 150 -1.07 -12.35 -1.04
CA ILE A 150 -1.06 -12.59 0.40
C ILE A 150 -0.73 -11.29 1.15
N GLY A 151 -1.64 -10.85 2.01
CA GLY A 151 -1.61 -9.50 2.58
C GLY A 151 -2.02 -8.47 1.53
N THR A 152 -3.21 -8.66 0.97
CA THR A 152 -3.65 -7.94 -0.24
C THR A 152 -3.94 -6.45 0.01
N GLY A 153 -4.25 -6.07 1.25
CA GLY A 153 -4.60 -4.70 1.60
C GLY A 153 -5.75 -4.16 0.75
N THR A 154 -5.44 -3.21 -0.13
CA THR A 154 -6.43 -2.61 -1.05
C THR A 154 -6.88 -3.48 -2.21
N GLY A 155 -6.27 -4.64 -2.43
CA GLY A 155 -6.53 -5.51 -3.56
C GLY A 155 -5.73 -5.17 -4.84
N LEU A 156 -4.94 -4.11 -4.82
CA LEU A 156 -4.30 -3.55 -6.01
C LEU A 156 -3.42 -4.56 -6.78
N LEU A 157 -2.60 -5.35 -6.08
CA LEU A 157 -1.70 -6.31 -6.73
C LEU A 157 -2.49 -7.47 -7.35
N ALA A 158 -3.57 -7.93 -6.71
CA ALA A 158 -4.49 -8.89 -7.29
C ALA A 158 -5.17 -8.35 -8.55
N PHE A 159 -5.60 -7.08 -8.55
CA PHE A 159 -6.20 -6.43 -9.73
C PHE A 159 -5.19 -6.33 -10.88
N ALA A 160 -3.94 -5.95 -10.57
CA ALA A 160 -2.85 -5.89 -11.55
C ALA A 160 -2.57 -7.26 -12.15
N ALA A 161 -2.58 -8.33 -11.35
CA ALA A 161 -2.43 -9.69 -11.84
C ALA A 161 -3.52 -10.06 -12.86
N LEU A 162 -4.78 -9.79 -12.55
CA LEU A 162 -5.89 -10.07 -13.44
C LEU A 162 -5.89 -9.19 -14.71
N ALA A 163 -5.38 -7.97 -14.63
CA ALA A 163 -5.24 -7.10 -15.80
C ALA A 163 -4.14 -7.57 -16.76
N LEU A 164 -3.04 -8.13 -16.24
CA LEU A 164 -1.95 -8.68 -17.05
C LEU A 164 -2.27 -10.08 -17.59
N TRP A 165 -2.85 -10.92 -16.75
CA TRP A 165 -3.17 -12.33 -17.06
C TRP A 165 -4.68 -12.53 -16.98
N SER A 166 -5.38 -12.08 -18.01
CA SER A 166 -6.86 -11.99 -18.03
C SER A 166 -7.58 -13.33 -17.88
N GLU A 167 -6.91 -14.47 -18.15
CA GLU A 167 -7.48 -15.81 -17.94
C GLU A 167 -7.14 -16.41 -16.55
N ALA A 168 -6.37 -15.69 -15.75
CA ALA A 168 -5.96 -16.16 -14.44
C ALA A 168 -7.16 -16.25 -13.48
N LYS A 169 -7.06 -17.16 -12.53
CA LYS A 169 -7.86 -17.18 -11.31
C LYS A 169 -7.01 -16.54 -10.23
N CYS A 170 -7.53 -15.57 -9.53
CA CYS A 170 -6.82 -14.92 -8.44
C CYS A 170 -7.53 -15.17 -7.10
N VAL A 171 -6.76 -15.45 -6.07
CA VAL A 171 -7.22 -15.40 -4.68
C VAL A 171 -6.38 -14.36 -3.94
N ALA A 172 -7.04 -13.48 -3.23
CA ALA A 172 -6.38 -12.47 -2.43
C ALA A 172 -6.85 -12.57 -0.97
N THR A 173 -5.90 -12.56 -0.06
CA THR A 173 -6.18 -12.73 1.37
C THR A 173 -5.49 -11.66 2.19
N ASP A 174 -6.09 -11.33 3.31
CA ASP A 174 -5.51 -10.48 4.34
C ASP A 174 -5.90 -11.05 5.72
N ILE A 175 -5.08 -10.79 6.74
CA ILE A 175 -5.40 -11.13 8.11
C ILE A 175 -6.47 -10.20 8.69
N ASP A 176 -6.54 -8.97 8.18
CA ASP A 176 -7.48 -7.93 8.56
C ASP A 176 -8.76 -8.04 7.71
N ASP A 177 -9.90 -8.21 8.36
CA ASP A 177 -11.22 -8.26 7.71
C ASP A 177 -11.60 -6.90 7.09
N ILE A 178 -11.15 -5.79 7.69
CA ILE A 178 -11.36 -4.44 7.14
C ILE A 178 -10.62 -4.30 5.80
N ALA A 179 -9.40 -4.82 5.67
CA ALA A 179 -8.67 -4.82 4.41
C ALA A 179 -9.43 -5.58 3.31
N ILE A 180 -10.07 -6.71 3.66
CA ILE A 180 -10.89 -7.48 2.71
C ILE A 180 -12.14 -6.71 2.27
N GLU A 181 -12.76 -5.93 3.15
CA GLU A 181 -13.87 -5.04 2.77
C GLU A 181 -13.39 -3.92 1.84
N VAL A 182 -12.29 -3.27 2.16
CA VAL A 182 -11.66 -2.25 1.30
C VAL A 182 -11.30 -2.82 -0.07
N ALA A 183 -10.70 -4.01 -0.14
CA ALA A 183 -10.41 -4.67 -1.40
C ALA A 183 -11.67 -4.97 -2.22
N ARG A 184 -12.77 -5.32 -1.55
CA ARG A 184 -14.08 -5.54 -2.19
C ARG A 184 -14.64 -4.28 -2.82
N ASP A 185 -14.59 -3.16 -2.09
CA ASP A 185 -15.08 -1.87 -2.57
C ASP A 185 -14.23 -1.37 -3.74
N ASN A 186 -12.90 -1.47 -3.63
CA ASN A 186 -11.98 -1.16 -4.72
C ASN A 186 -12.20 -2.06 -5.95
N ALA A 187 -12.51 -3.35 -5.76
CA ALA A 187 -12.85 -4.26 -6.86
C ALA A 187 -14.10 -3.79 -7.62
N ALA A 188 -15.12 -3.31 -6.88
CA ALA A 188 -16.33 -2.75 -7.49
C ALA A 188 -16.04 -1.50 -8.31
N VAL A 189 -15.26 -0.55 -7.77
CA VAL A 189 -14.84 0.68 -8.46
C VAL A 189 -14.06 0.35 -9.74
N ASN A 190 -13.12 -0.59 -9.69
CA ASN A 190 -12.28 -1.00 -10.80
C ASN A 190 -12.90 -2.07 -11.71
N LYS A 191 -14.16 -2.45 -11.46
CA LYS A 191 -14.91 -3.44 -12.25
C LYS A 191 -14.25 -4.82 -12.28
N VAL A 192 -13.51 -5.17 -11.24
CA VAL A 192 -12.94 -6.50 -11.06
C VAL A 192 -14.04 -7.44 -10.60
N LYS A 193 -14.24 -8.53 -11.31
CA LYS A 193 -15.27 -9.52 -10.98
C LYS A 193 -14.85 -10.35 -9.77
N LEU A 194 -15.72 -10.44 -8.78
CA LEU A 194 -15.52 -11.33 -7.65
C LEU A 194 -16.10 -12.72 -7.94
N GLY A 195 -15.34 -13.78 -7.61
CA GLY A 195 -15.77 -15.15 -7.83
C GLY A 195 -14.64 -16.16 -7.78
N HIS A 196 -14.89 -17.37 -8.29
CA HIS A 196 -13.97 -18.52 -8.25
C HIS A 196 -13.43 -18.93 -9.62
N GLY A 197 -13.93 -18.30 -10.68
CA GLY A 197 -13.64 -18.63 -12.07
C GLY A 197 -12.39 -17.96 -12.63
N SER A 198 -12.13 -18.19 -13.92
CA SER A 198 -11.13 -17.43 -14.68
C SER A 198 -11.55 -15.96 -14.77
N SER A 199 -10.61 -15.06 -14.74
CA SER A 199 -10.83 -13.59 -14.74
C SER A 199 -11.59 -13.11 -13.49
N GLU A 200 -11.60 -13.87 -12.42
CA GLU A 200 -12.32 -13.55 -11.18
C GLU A 200 -11.37 -13.56 -9.98
N LEU A 201 -11.67 -12.66 -9.04
CA LEU A 201 -10.97 -12.49 -7.78
C LEU A 201 -11.78 -13.10 -6.64
N LEU A 202 -11.17 -13.99 -5.88
CA LEU A 202 -11.70 -14.50 -4.63
C LEU A 202 -11.04 -13.78 -3.47
N LEU A 203 -11.83 -13.11 -2.65
CA LEU A 203 -11.38 -12.41 -1.44
C LEU A 203 -11.71 -13.25 -0.20
N ALA A 204 -10.75 -13.40 0.72
CA ALA A 204 -10.98 -14.09 1.98
C ALA A 204 -10.06 -13.58 3.10
N VAL A 205 -10.56 -13.62 4.34
CA VAL A 205 -9.72 -13.39 5.53
C VAL A 205 -8.89 -14.64 5.78
N ALA A 206 -7.56 -14.48 5.94
CA ALA A 206 -6.65 -15.58 6.27
C ALA A 206 -5.38 -15.06 6.94
N ASP A 207 -4.87 -15.82 7.90
CA ASP A 207 -3.56 -15.58 8.50
C ASP A 207 -2.48 -16.23 7.62
N GLY A 208 -1.82 -15.42 6.81
CA GLY A 208 -0.82 -15.87 5.84
C GLY A 208 -1.36 -16.96 4.93
N MET A 209 -0.74 -18.15 4.98
CA MET A 209 -1.12 -19.32 4.19
C MET A 209 -2.03 -20.33 4.93
N ASP A 210 -2.39 -20.05 6.19
CA ASP A 210 -3.24 -20.96 6.98
C ASP A 210 -4.73 -20.74 6.63
N SER A 211 -5.12 -21.31 5.49
CA SER A 211 -6.49 -21.26 5.00
C SER A 211 -6.83 -22.51 4.20
N PRO A 212 -7.95 -23.18 4.53
CA PRO A 212 -8.46 -24.28 3.71
C PRO A 212 -8.71 -23.88 2.25
N LEU A 213 -9.06 -22.63 2.03
CA LEU A 213 -9.31 -22.08 0.71
C LEU A 213 -8.00 -21.97 -0.11
N LEU A 214 -6.92 -21.46 0.49
CA LEU A 214 -5.61 -21.40 -0.15
C LEU A 214 -5.07 -22.81 -0.41
N ALA A 215 -5.23 -23.73 0.56
CA ALA A 215 -4.83 -25.12 0.40
C ALA A 215 -5.58 -25.82 -0.74
N ALA A 216 -6.87 -25.55 -0.92
CA ALA A 216 -7.68 -26.11 -1.99
C ALA A 216 -7.36 -25.50 -3.38
N ARG A 217 -6.80 -24.27 -3.41
CA ARG A 217 -6.43 -23.58 -4.65
C ARG A 217 -4.99 -23.86 -5.09
N ALA A 218 -4.11 -24.24 -4.17
CA ALA A 218 -2.73 -24.62 -4.49
C ALA A 218 -2.66 -25.82 -5.45
N PRO A 219 -1.59 -25.96 -6.25
CA PRO A 219 -0.44 -25.06 -6.31
C PRO A 219 -0.69 -23.80 -7.13
N PHE A 220 -0.01 -22.70 -6.74
CA PHE A 220 -0.03 -21.42 -7.43
C PHE A 220 1.14 -21.33 -8.40
N ASP A 221 0.94 -20.69 -9.54
CA ASP A 221 2.03 -20.39 -10.47
C ASP A 221 2.62 -18.98 -10.25
N LEU A 222 1.88 -18.11 -9.56
CA LEU A 222 2.37 -16.83 -9.03
C LEU A 222 1.86 -16.61 -7.61
N ILE A 223 2.77 -16.30 -6.69
CA ILE A 223 2.45 -15.75 -5.37
C ILE A 223 3.01 -14.32 -5.29
N VAL A 224 2.19 -13.38 -4.87
CA VAL A 224 2.62 -12.00 -4.56
C VAL A 224 2.39 -11.78 -3.07
N ALA A 225 3.38 -11.20 -2.38
CA ALA A 225 3.24 -10.80 -0.98
C ALA A 225 4.01 -9.50 -0.73
N ASN A 226 3.29 -8.41 -0.50
CA ASN A 226 3.86 -7.10 -0.18
C ASN A 226 3.60 -6.79 1.30
N ILE A 227 4.29 -7.51 2.18
CA ILE A 227 4.14 -7.48 3.63
C ILE A 227 5.50 -7.34 4.32
N LEU A 228 5.53 -7.18 5.64
CA LEU A 228 6.76 -6.99 6.39
C LEU A 228 7.72 -8.20 6.28
N ALA A 229 9.04 -7.93 6.39
CA ALA A 229 10.09 -8.94 6.23
C ALA A 229 9.99 -10.12 7.21
N GLY A 230 9.58 -9.87 8.47
CA GLY A 230 9.40 -10.94 9.47
C GLY A 230 8.43 -12.01 8.99
N PRO A 231 7.16 -11.68 8.71
CA PRO A 231 6.19 -12.59 8.11
C PRO A 231 6.67 -13.24 6.80
N LEU A 232 7.39 -12.53 5.92
CA LEU A 232 7.94 -13.13 4.69
C LEU A 232 8.92 -14.28 4.99
N ILE A 233 9.75 -14.13 6.03
CA ILE A 233 10.66 -15.19 6.47
C ILE A 233 9.88 -16.38 7.06
N GLU A 234 8.90 -16.12 7.91
CA GLU A 234 8.09 -17.12 8.57
C GLU A 234 7.24 -17.94 7.57
N LEU A 235 6.72 -17.28 6.54
CA LEU A 235 5.88 -17.90 5.51
C LEU A 235 6.68 -18.64 4.42
N ALA A 236 8.00 -18.50 4.35
CA ALA A 236 8.82 -19.13 3.30
C ALA A 236 8.58 -20.64 3.11
N PRO A 237 8.42 -21.47 4.19
CA PRO A 237 8.09 -22.88 4.02
C PRO A 237 6.71 -23.12 3.39
N ALA A 238 5.73 -22.31 3.77
CA ALA A 238 4.35 -22.43 3.28
C ALA A 238 4.24 -21.96 1.82
N PHE A 239 4.93 -20.88 1.47
CA PHE A 239 5.02 -20.40 0.08
C PHE A 239 5.67 -21.44 -0.83
N ALA A 240 6.84 -21.99 -0.45
CA ALA A 240 7.50 -23.02 -1.25
C ALA A 240 6.65 -24.27 -1.45
N LYS A 241 5.87 -24.68 -0.43
CA LYS A 241 4.96 -25.81 -0.53
C LYS A 241 3.77 -25.55 -1.45
N ALA A 242 3.29 -24.31 -1.47
CA ALA A 242 2.11 -23.90 -2.24
C ALA A 242 2.43 -23.46 -3.67
N LEU A 243 3.70 -23.28 -4.00
CA LEU A 243 4.15 -22.87 -5.33
C LEU A 243 4.24 -24.09 -6.26
N SER A 244 3.82 -23.92 -7.51
CA SER A 244 3.99 -24.97 -8.53
C SER A 244 5.45 -25.07 -8.97
N PRO A 245 5.89 -26.23 -9.49
CA PRO A 245 7.21 -26.31 -10.13
C PRO A 245 7.37 -25.29 -11.26
N GLY A 246 8.44 -24.48 -11.20
CA GLY A 246 8.67 -23.36 -12.10
C GLY A 246 7.80 -22.13 -11.79
N GLY A 247 7.07 -22.15 -10.69
CA GLY A 247 6.28 -20.99 -10.24
C GLY A 247 7.15 -19.84 -9.73
N THR A 248 6.58 -18.67 -9.73
CA THR A 248 7.24 -17.41 -9.37
C THR A 248 6.65 -16.84 -8.08
N ILE A 249 7.49 -16.22 -7.26
CA ILE A 249 7.06 -15.45 -6.11
C ILE A 249 7.64 -14.05 -6.19
N ILE A 250 6.79 -13.02 -5.92
CA ILE A 250 7.19 -11.62 -5.82
C ILE A 250 6.99 -11.17 -4.38
N LEU A 251 8.07 -10.71 -3.75
CA LEU A 251 8.08 -10.27 -2.36
C LEU A 251 8.43 -8.78 -2.30
N GLY A 252 7.62 -8.01 -1.59
CA GLY A 252 7.81 -6.59 -1.30
C GLY A 252 7.58 -6.29 0.17
N GLY A 253 7.64 -5.01 0.56
CA GLY A 253 7.41 -4.60 1.95
C GLY A 253 8.62 -4.77 2.87
N LEU A 254 9.83 -4.83 2.30
CA LEU A 254 11.07 -5.04 3.03
C LEU A 254 12.14 -4.00 2.66
N LEU A 255 12.97 -3.65 3.64
CA LEU A 255 14.12 -2.78 3.47
C LEU A 255 15.32 -3.54 2.86
N ASP A 256 16.25 -2.83 2.21
CA ASP A 256 17.50 -3.43 1.68
C ASP A 256 18.27 -4.21 2.75
N SER A 257 18.35 -3.69 3.96
CA SER A 257 19.00 -4.36 5.09
C SER A 257 18.33 -5.68 5.53
N GLN A 258 17.10 -5.95 5.12
CA GLN A 258 16.33 -7.15 5.44
C GLN A 258 16.34 -8.18 4.30
N ALA A 259 16.71 -7.74 3.09
CA ALA A 259 16.58 -8.54 1.87
C ALA A 259 17.35 -9.87 1.93
N ASP A 260 18.59 -9.84 2.40
CA ASP A 260 19.44 -11.04 2.45
C ASP A 260 18.85 -12.13 3.38
N ALA A 261 18.24 -11.75 4.49
CA ALA A 261 17.58 -12.70 5.40
C ALA A 261 16.33 -13.31 4.75
N VAL A 262 15.53 -12.51 4.04
CA VAL A 262 14.36 -13.00 3.29
C VAL A 262 14.78 -13.93 2.16
N ILE A 263 15.78 -13.56 1.36
CA ILE A 263 16.34 -14.41 0.30
C ILE A 263 16.79 -15.75 0.87
N ALA A 264 17.64 -15.74 1.91
CA ALA A 264 18.17 -16.96 2.52
C ALA A 264 17.06 -17.90 3.03
N ALA A 265 15.99 -17.35 3.62
CA ALA A 265 14.84 -18.14 4.08
C ALA A 265 14.14 -18.89 2.93
N HIS A 266 14.00 -18.25 1.78
CA HIS A 266 13.36 -18.84 0.60
C HIS A 266 14.30 -19.79 -0.15
N GLU A 267 15.60 -19.47 -0.28
CA GLU A 267 16.59 -20.35 -0.90
C GLU A 267 16.76 -21.67 -0.12
N GLN A 268 16.69 -21.64 1.22
CA GLN A 268 16.67 -22.86 2.04
C GLN A 268 15.45 -23.77 1.76
N ARG A 269 14.45 -23.28 1.07
CA ARG A 269 13.26 -24.02 0.64
C ARG A 269 13.29 -24.40 -0.84
N GLY A 270 14.41 -24.19 -1.51
CA GLY A 270 14.63 -24.58 -2.90
C GLY A 270 14.22 -23.54 -3.93
N LEU A 271 13.88 -22.30 -3.52
CA LEU A 271 13.67 -21.21 -4.45
C LEU A 271 15.00 -20.58 -4.85
N SER A 272 15.03 -19.98 -6.02
CA SER A 272 16.21 -19.27 -6.54
C SER A 272 15.87 -17.82 -6.81
N LEU A 273 16.72 -16.89 -6.38
CA LEU A 273 16.57 -15.48 -6.67
C LEU A 273 16.81 -15.21 -8.17
N CYS A 274 15.83 -14.58 -8.83
CA CYS A 274 15.89 -14.22 -10.25
C CYS A 274 16.11 -12.74 -10.47
N ASP A 275 15.52 -11.90 -9.61
CA ASP A 275 15.64 -10.45 -9.69
C ASP A 275 15.61 -9.83 -8.28
N ARG A 276 16.35 -8.76 -8.10
CA ARG A 276 16.39 -7.97 -6.88
C ARG A 276 16.27 -6.49 -7.27
N GLY A 277 15.30 -5.81 -6.69
CA GLY A 277 15.13 -4.37 -6.82
C GLY A 277 16.35 -3.60 -6.33
N SER A 278 16.34 -2.31 -6.55
CA SER A 278 17.38 -1.38 -6.09
C SER A 278 16.76 -0.26 -5.26
N GLY A 279 17.55 0.29 -4.34
CA GLY A 279 17.13 1.38 -3.45
C GLY A 279 16.84 0.89 -2.04
N GLU A 280 16.28 1.75 -1.22
CA GLU A 280 16.00 1.50 0.19
C GLU A 280 14.96 0.38 0.40
N TRP A 281 13.95 0.34 -0.46
CA TRP A 281 12.87 -0.65 -0.46
C TRP A 281 13.12 -1.68 -1.55
N GLN A 282 13.16 -2.94 -1.17
CA GLN A 282 13.50 -4.03 -2.07
C GLN A 282 12.26 -4.79 -2.56
N ILE A 283 12.35 -5.23 -3.81
CA ILE A 283 11.43 -6.20 -4.40
C ILE A 283 12.26 -7.41 -4.80
N LEU A 284 11.85 -8.58 -4.37
CA LEU A 284 12.53 -9.83 -4.69
C LEU A 284 11.64 -10.68 -5.59
N VAL A 285 12.20 -11.19 -6.67
CA VAL A 285 11.54 -12.17 -7.54
C VAL A 285 12.30 -13.47 -7.44
N LEU A 286 11.62 -14.53 -6.97
CA LEU A 286 12.23 -15.86 -6.84
C LEU A 286 11.39 -16.89 -7.63
N THR A 287 12.03 -17.98 -8.04
CA THR A 287 11.37 -19.10 -8.74
C THR A 287 11.72 -20.43 -8.08
N SER A 288 10.80 -21.40 -8.20
CA SER A 288 11.01 -22.78 -7.72
C SER A 288 11.69 -23.67 -8.75
#